data_076b96fbee8f58a579f8e70c466e06e3
#
_entry.id   076b96fbee8f58a579f8e70c466e06e3
#
_cell.length_a   1.000
_cell.length_b   1.000
_cell.length_c   1.000
_cell.angle_alpha   90.00
_cell.angle_beta   90.00
_cell.angle_gamma   90.00
#
_symmetry.space_group_name_H-M   'P 1'
#
loop_
_entity.id
_entity.type
_entity.pdbx_description
1 polymer ?
#
loop_
_entity_poly.entity_id
_entity_poly.type
_entity_poly.pdbx_seq_one_letter_code
_entity_poly.pdbx_strand_id
1 'polypeptide(L)'
;MVGTMLTMLRPQEGECTLDLYAGAGLFTAALADAVGATGTVVSIEGSPVTHKDARSNFAPDGCSRTENSADTRIEVIRGDVARHLVDLKTALEFGEIPAIDAVVLDPSREGANRTTLERLDALDPKRILYVACDPASLGRDTGILRELGWDMVQLRAFDMYPNTYHVESVALFERAPAKPRPRRRRTK
;
A
#
# COMPACT_ATOMS: atom_id res chain seq x y z
N MET A 1 15.86 -0.22 -0.69
CA MET A 1 14.43 -0.53 -0.90
C MET A 1 13.54 0.72 -0.77
N VAL A 2 13.57 1.49 0.33
CA VAL A 2 12.77 2.73 0.52
C VAL A 2 12.90 3.71 -0.64
N GLY A 3 14.11 4.06 -1.07
CA GLY A 3 14.31 4.95 -2.23
C GLY A 3 13.69 4.44 -3.54
N THR A 4 13.67 3.11 -3.75
CA THR A 4 13.00 2.52 -4.91
C THR A 4 11.48 2.64 -4.77
N MET A 5 10.92 2.38 -3.58
CA MET A 5 9.52 2.57 -3.29
C MET A 5 9.08 4.01 -3.63
N LEU A 6 9.76 5.01 -3.09
CA LEU A 6 9.46 6.41 -3.36
C LEU A 6 9.57 6.77 -4.86
N THR A 7 10.62 6.27 -5.54
CA THR A 7 10.82 6.53 -6.97
C THR A 7 9.73 5.91 -7.85
N MET A 8 9.25 4.71 -7.49
CA MET A 8 8.21 4.02 -8.25
C MET A 8 6.82 4.56 -7.91
N LEU A 9 6.48 4.66 -6.63
CA LEU A 9 5.16 5.10 -6.16
C LEU A 9 4.91 6.59 -6.42
N ARG A 10 5.97 7.42 -6.29
CA ARG A 10 5.92 8.88 -6.48
C ARG A 10 4.80 9.55 -5.66
N PRO A 11 4.76 9.35 -4.32
CA PRO A 11 3.77 10.02 -3.50
C PRO A 11 3.92 11.53 -3.63
N GLN A 12 2.80 12.25 -3.60
CA GLN A 12 2.75 13.70 -3.76
C GLN A 12 2.33 14.36 -2.45
N GLU A 13 2.74 15.62 -2.26
CA GLU A 13 2.30 16.43 -1.12
C GLU A 13 0.76 16.48 -1.05
N GLY A 14 0.21 16.29 0.15
CA GLY A 14 -1.22 16.30 0.40
C GLY A 14 -1.95 14.98 0.12
N GLU A 15 -1.29 13.95 -0.43
CA GLU A 15 -1.92 12.66 -0.69
C GLU A 15 -2.28 11.90 0.60
N CYS A 16 -3.32 11.09 0.52
CA CYS A 16 -3.67 10.09 1.52
C CYS A 16 -3.11 8.73 1.10
N THR A 17 -2.24 8.17 1.94
CA THR A 17 -1.54 6.92 1.65
C THR A 17 -1.79 5.87 2.72
N LEU A 18 -1.80 4.59 2.32
CA LEU A 18 -1.86 3.45 3.22
C LEU A 18 -0.52 2.71 3.24
N ASP A 19 -0.09 2.29 4.43
CA ASP A 19 1.01 1.35 4.64
C ASP A 19 0.44 0.11 5.33
N LEU A 20 0.29 -0.97 4.56
CA LEU A 20 -0.32 -2.22 4.99
C LEU A 20 0.76 -3.25 5.30
N TYR A 21 0.62 -3.95 6.43
CA TYR A 21 1.66 -4.81 7.01
C TYR A 21 2.91 -4.00 7.38
N ALA A 22 2.69 -2.85 8.01
CA ALA A 22 3.67 -1.77 8.14
C ALA A 22 4.86 -2.09 9.04
N GLY A 23 4.80 -3.17 9.83
CA GLY A 23 5.86 -3.52 10.77
C GLY A 23 6.08 -2.41 11.80
N ALA A 24 7.34 -2.00 11.98
CA ALA A 24 7.72 -0.87 12.83
C ALA A 24 7.57 0.51 12.14
N GLY A 25 7.08 0.54 10.88
CA GLY A 25 6.74 1.76 10.15
C GLY A 25 7.84 2.32 9.25
N LEU A 26 8.69 1.46 8.68
CA LEU A 26 9.77 1.90 7.76
C LEU A 26 9.21 2.65 6.54
N PHE A 27 8.18 2.11 5.90
CA PHE A 27 7.54 2.78 4.76
C PHE A 27 6.62 3.91 5.21
N THR A 28 5.97 3.77 6.37
CA THR A 28 5.17 4.83 7.00
C THR A 28 5.96 6.13 7.13
N ALA A 29 7.20 6.07 7.67
CA ALA A 29 8.07 7.25 7.81
C ALA A 29 8.35 7.91 6.46
N ALA A 30 8.76 7.11 5.47
CA ALA A 30 9.10 7.61 4.14
C ALA A 30 7.88 8.19 3.39
N LEU A 31 6.71 7.60 3.57
CA LEU A 31 5.46 8.13 3.03
C LEU A 31 5.09 9.45 3.70
N ALA A 32 5.20 9.54 5.04
CA ALA A 32 4.91 10.75 5.78
C ALA A 32 5.79 11.93 5.34
N ASP A 33 7.09 11.70 5.19
CA ASP A 33 8.00 12.73 4.66
C ASP A 33 7.62 13.19 3.25
N ALA A 34 7.15 12.26 2.41
CA ALA A 34 6.82 12.56 1.02
C ALA A 34 5.46 13.27 0.85
N VAL A 35 4.45 12.93 1.65
CA VAL A 35 3.14 13.56 1.57
C VAL A 35 3.04 14.87 2.35
N GLY A 36 3.99 15.14 3.25
CA GLY A 36 4.12 16.41 3.95
C GLY A 36 2.96 16.77 4.88
N ALA A 37 2.96 18.01 5.35
CA ALA A 37 2.07 18.50 6.41
C ALA A 37 0.56 18.40 6.09
N THR A 38 0.19 18.45 4.83
CA THR A 38 -1.21 18.36 4.38
C THR A 38 -1.65 16.95 4.02
N GLY A 39 -0.70 15.99 4.03
CA GLY A 39 -0.95 14.59 3.72
C GLY A 39 -1.43 13.77 4.91
N THR A 40 -1.83 12.55 4.63
CA THR A 40 -2.26 11.57 5.63
C THR A 40 -1.64 10.21 5.33
N VAL A 41 -1.12 9.54 6.35
CA VAL A 41 -0.64 8.17 6.27
C VAL A 41 -1.41 7.31 7.25
N VAL A 42 -2.08 6.26 6.78
CA VAL A 42 -2.71 5.24 7.63
C VAL A 42 -1.86 3.98 7.58
N SER A 43 -1.31 3.61 8.72
CA SER A 43 -0.42 2.47 8.92
C SER A 43 -1.17 1.35 9.63
N ILE A 44 -1.21 0.15 9.06
CA ILE A 44 -1.92 -1.01 9.64
C ILE A 44 -0.94 -2.15 9.87
N GLU A 45 -0.85 -2.62 11.13
CA GLU A 45 0.04 -3.71 11.54
C GLU A 45 -0.66 -4.70 12.45
N GLY A 46 -0.57 -5.99 12.10
CA GLY A 46 -1.21 -7.08 12.85
C GLY A 46 -0.45 -7.52 14.10
N SER A 47 0.87 -7.50 14.05
CA SER A 47 1.71 -7.94 15.15
C SER A 47 1.69 -6.94 16.32
N PRO A 48 1.38 -7.39 17.56
CA PRO A 48 1.38 -6.48 18.71
C PRO A 48 2.77 -5.90 19.03
N VAL A 49 3.83 -6.62 18.66
CA VAL A 49 5.22 -6.19 18.93
C VAL A 49 5.61 -5.05 17.99
N THR A 50 5.56 -5.29 16.70
CA THR A 50 5.93 -4.29 15.68
C THR A 50 4.99 -3.09 15.67
N HIS A 51 3.69 -3.30 15.93
CA HIS A 51 2.76 -2.19 16.15
C HIS A 51 3.14 -1.31 17.35
N LYS A 52 3.61 -1.91 18.47
CA LYS A 52 4.11 -1.13 19.61
C LYS A 52 5.32 -0.28 19.21
N ASP A 53 6.23 -0.85 18.41
CA ASP A 53 7.39 -0.13 17.90
C ASP A 53 6.96 1.02 16.97
N ALA A 54 6.04 0.76 16.04
CA ALA A 54 5.46 1.80 15.18
C ALA A 54 4.83 2.94 15.99
N ARG A 55 4.04 2.61 17.03
CA ARG A 55 3.48 3.62 17.92
C ARG A 55 4.54 4.44 18.64
N SER A 56 5.62 3.81 19.08
CA SER A 56 6.72 4.52 19.72
C SER A 56 7.44 5.46 18.74
N ASN A 57 7.50 5.08 17.46
CA ASN A 57 8.13 5.88 16.42
C ASN A 57 7.27 7.09 15.98
N PHE A 58 5.95 6.95 15.94
CA PHE A 58 5.07 7.97 15.34
C PHE A 58 4.06 8.61 16.30
N ALA A 59 3.84 8.05 17.47
CA ALA A 59 2.87 8.54 18.44
C ALA A 59 3.36 8.36 19.88
N PRO A 60 4.55 8.85 20.26
CA PRO A 60 5.11 8.62 21.60
C PRO A 60 4.20 9.17 22.72
N ASP A 61 3.44 10.23 22.44
CA ASP A 61 2.54 10.90 23.41
C ASP A 61 1.05 10.73 23.06
N GLY A 62 0.70 9.72 22.22
CA GLY A 62 -0.67 9.53 21.76
C GLY A 62 -1.10 10.51 20.66
N CYS A 63 -0.20 11.38 20.21
CA CYS A 63 -0.39 12.29 19.08
C CYS A 63 0.61 11.91 17.98
N SER A 64 0.13 11.64 16.79
CA SER A 64 0.94 11.17 15.66
C SER A 64 1.82 12.28 15.12
N ARG A 65 3.12 12.26 15.41
CA ARG A 65 4.10 13.18 14.82
C ARG A 65 5.39 12.44 14.50
N THR A 66 5.98 12.70 13.34
CA THR A 66 7.37 12.35 13.05
C THR A 66 8.25 13.57 13.32
N GLU A 67 9.47 13.37 13.82
CA GLU A 67 10.41 14.46 14.07
C GLU A 67 10.84 15.21 12.79
N ASN A 68 10.63 14.59 11.61
CA ASN A 68 11.07 15.12 10.31
C ASN A 68 9.96 15.69 9.43
N SER A 69 8.69 15.36 9.69
CA SER A 69 7.54 15.94 9.00
C SER A 69 6.62 16.55 10.05
N ALA A 70 6.90 17.79 10.41
CA ALA A 70 6.40 18.45 11.60
C ALA A 70 4.86 18.46 11.74
N ASP A 71 4.09 18.04 10.73
CA ASP A 71 2.62 18.14 10.77
C ASP A 71 1.86 17.06 9.98
N THR A 72 2.53 16.04 9.39
CA THR A 72 1.81 14.96 8.68
C THR A 72 0.92 14.18 9.63
N ARG A 73 -0.34 13.98 9.26
CA ARG A 73 -1.25 13.12 10.02
C ARG A 73 -0.88 11.66 9.80
N ILE A 74 -0.41 10.99 10.86
CA ILE A 74 -0.14 9.54 10.82
C ILE A 74 -1.10 8.84 11.78
N GLU A 75 -1.80 7.85 11.29
CA GLU A 75 -2.67 6.99 12.09
C GLU A 75 -2.11 5.58 12.12
N VAL A 76 -1.75 5.08 13.31
CA VAL A 76 -1.18 3.74 13.51
C VAL A 76 -2.25 2.82 14.09
N ILE A 77 -2.71 1.88 13.28
CA ILE A 77 -3.81 0.97 13.60
C ILE A 77 -3.26 -0.44 13.85
N ARG A 78 -3.69 -1.05 14.96
CA ARG A 78 -3.39 -2.44 15.24
C ARG A 78 -4.53 -3.35 14.80
N GLY A 79 -4.23 -4.33 13.95
CA GLY A 79 -5.20 -5.36 13.63
C GLY A 79 -4.97 -6.06 12.29
N ASP A 80 -5.91 -6.92 11.95
CA ASP A 80 -5.92 -7.61 10.67
C ASP A 80 -6.17 -6.64 9.51
N VAL A 81 -5.27 -6.66 8.54
CA VAL A 81 -5.33 -5.74 7.39
C VAL A 81 -6.65 -5.87 6.64
N ALA A 82 -7.06 -7.12 6.33
CA ALA A 82 -8.28 -7.33 5.56
C ALA A 82 -9.53 -6.80 6.28
N ARG A 83 -9.57 -6.88 7.61
CA ARG A 83 -10.67 -6.32 8.40
C ARG A 83 -10.69 -4.79 8.33
N HIS A 84 -9.55 -4.16 8.60
CA HIS A 84 -9.47 -2.68 8.60
C HIS A 84 -9.70 -2.07 7.23
N LEU A 85 -9.43 -2.77 6.12
CA LEU A 85 -9.83 -2.29 4.79
C LEU A 85 -11.35 -2.15 4.63
N VAL A 86 -12.15 -2.94 5.35
CA VAL A 86 -13.62 -2.79 5.39
C VAL A 86 -14.00 -1.54 6.19
N ASP A 87 -13.36 -1.33 7.33
CA ASP A 87 -13.61 -0.15 8.18
C ASP A 87 -13.22 1.14 7.41
N LEU A 88 -12.08 1.16 6.73
CA LEU A 88 -11.64 2.26 5.86
C LEU A 88 -12.61 2.52 4.70
N LYS A 89 -13.15 1.46 4.09
CA LYS A 89 -14.17 1.63 3.02
C LYS A 89 -15.41 2.33 3.56
N THR A 90 -15.85 1.96 4.73
CA THR A 90 -16.97 2.63 5.41
C THR A 90 -16.66 4.08 5.71
N ALA A 91 -15.49 4.38 6.26
CA ALA A 91 -15.04 5.75 6.54
C ALA A 91 -14.96 6.63 5.28
N LEU A 92 -14.50 6.06 4.15
CA LEU A 92 -14.52 6.72 2.84
C LEU A 92 -15.94 7.06 2.37
N GLU A 93 -16.88 6.13 2.50
CA GLU A 93 -18.28 6.31 2.08
C GLU A 93 -19.00 7.39 2.90
N PHE A 94 -18.62 7.54 4.17
CA PHE A 94 -19.15 8.61 5.05
C PHE A 94 -18.35 9.92 4.96
N GLY A 95 -17.27 9.97 4.17
CA GLY A 95 -16.43 11.16 4.02
C GLY A 95 -15.59 11.50 5.26
N GLU A 96 -15.34 10.50 6.12
CA GLU A 96 -14.53 10.65 7.35
C GLU A 96 -13.04 10.68 7.05
N ILE A 97 -12.63 10.07 5.93
CA ILE A 97 -11.27 10.09 5.41
C ILE A 97 -11.26 10.53 3.94
N PRO A 98 -10.17 11.13 3.46
CA PRO A 98 -10.03 11.48 2.04
C PRO A 98 -9.89 10.24 1.15
N ALA A 99 -10.07 10.42 -0.16
CA ALA A 99 -9.81 9.36 -1.13
C ALA A 99 -8.36 8.87 -1.02
N ILE A 100 -8.17 7.55 -1.15
CA ILE A 100 -6.85 6.93 -1.07
C ILE A 100 -6.10 7.13 -2.40
N ASP A 101 -4.94 7.75 -2.35
CA ASP A 101 -4.13 8.01 -3.53
C ASP A 101 -3.15 6.88 -3.81
N ALA A 102 -2.49 6.37 -2.79
CA ALA A 102 -1.48 5.33 -2.95
C ALA A 102 -1.48 4.34 -1.79
N VAL A 103 -1.12 3.11 -2.08
CA VAL A 103 -1.01 2.04 -1.10
C VAL A 103 0.34 1.34 -1.26
N VAL A 104 1.02 1.13 -0.15
CA VAL A 104 2.15 0.21 -0.03
C VAL A 104 1.67 -1.01 0.75
N LEU A 105 2.03 -2.21 0.30
CA LEU A 105 1.82 -3.43 1.07
C LEU A 105 3.05 -4.30 1.04
N ASP A 106 3.44 -4.80 2.22
CA ASP A 106 4.59 -5.68 2.44
C ASP A 106 4.17 -6.91 3.27
N PRO A 107 3.36 -7.80 2.68
CA PRO A 107 2.84 -8.96 3.38
C PRO A 107 3.94 -10.00 3.63
N SER A 108 3.62 -10.99 4.48
CA SER A 108 4.46 -12.16 4.71
C SER A 108 4.66 -12.97 3.42
N ARG A 109 5.49 -14.02 3.48
CA ARG A 109 5.74 -14.94 2.36
C ARG A 109 4.49 -15.55 1.74
N GLU A 110 3.41 -15.62 2.49
CA GLU A 110 2.13 -16.13 1.99
C GLU A 110 1.42 -15.16 1.03
N GLY A 111 1.89 -13.92 0.95
CA GLY A 111 1.27 -12.85 0.16
C GLY A 111 0.04 -12.25 0.83
N ALA A 112 -0.65 -11.36 0.11
CA ALA A 112 -1.79 -10.61 0.64
C ALA A 112 -3.13 -11.37 0.58
N ASN A 113 -3.21 -12.45 -0.16
CA ASN A 113 -4.39 -13.25 -0.48
C ASN A 113 -5.54 -12.52 -1.20
N ARG A 114 -6.48 -13.29 -1.78
CA ARG A 114 -7.59 -12.75 -2.58
C ARG A 114 -8.48 -11.79 -1.81
N THR A 115 -8.90 -12.16 -0.61
CA THR A 115 -9.82 -11.35 0.20
C THR A 115 -9.25 -9.96 0.50
N THR A 116 -7.96 -9.89 0.85
CA THR A 116 -7.29 -8.61 1.10
C THR A 116 -7.22 -7.77 -0.16
N LEU A 117 -6.85 -8.36 -1.30
CA LEU A 117 -6.72 -7.64 -2.57
C LEU A 117 -8.08 -7.14 -3.10
N GLU A 118 -9.15 -7.91 -2.95
CA GLU A 118 -10.52 -7.48 -3.30
C GLU A 118 -11.00 -6.31 -2.42
N ARG A 119 -10.69 -6.34 -1.13
CA ARG A 119 -11.02 -5.23 -0.21
C ARG A 119 -10.17 -4.00 -0.47
N LEU A 120 -8.90 -4.18 -0.80
CA LEU A 120 -8.03 -3.09 -1.23
C LEU A 120 -8.54 -2.45 -2.52
N ASP A 121 -8.92 -3.26 -3.50
CA ASP A 121 -9.51 -2.79 -4.77
C ASP A 121 -10.78 -1.95 -4.53
N ALA A 122 -11.62 -2.36 -3.57
CA ALA A 122 -12.84 -1.63 -3.21
C ALA A 122 -12.61 -0.22 -2.66
N LEU A 123 -11.41 0.10 -2.15
CA LEU A 123 -11.02 1.46 -1.74
C LEU A 123 -10.73 2.37 -2.95
N ASP A 124 -10.59 1.80 -4.15
CA ASP A 124 -10.27 2.49 -5.40
C ASP A 124 -9.03 3.40 -5.35
N PRO A 125 -7.87 2.91 -4.85
CA PRO A 125 -6.66 3.71 -4.84
C PRO A 125 -6.19 4.00 -6.26
N LYS A 126 -5.37 5.04 -6.45
CA LYS A 126 -4.80 5.37 -7.76
C LYS A 126 -3.60 4.47 -8.11
N ARG A 127 -2.82 4.07 -7.11
CA ARG A 127 -1.58 3.28 -7.26
C ARG A 127 -1.43 2.29 -6.12
N ILE A 128 -0.92 1.11 -6.44
CA ILE A 128 -0.57 0.07 -5.46
C ILE A 128 0.89 -0.30 -5.67
N LEU A 129 1.70 -0.22 -4.62
CA LEU A 129 3.06 -0.74 -4.61
C LEU A 129 3.09 -1.97 -3.71
N TYR A 130 3.48 -3.10 -4.29
CA TYR A 130 3.59 -4.38 -3.62
C TYR A 130 5.06 -4.72 -3.39
N VAL A 131 5.46 -4.88 -2.14
CA VAL A 131 6.77 -5.42 -1.74
C VAL A 131 6.59 -6.91 -1.45
N ALA A 132 7.46 -7.76 -1.94
CA ALA A 132 7.34 -9.21 -1.79
C ALA A 132 8.70 -9.86 -1.60
N CYS A 133 8.83 -10.67 -0.56
CA CYS A 133 9.99 -11.51 -0.31
C CYS A 133 9.90 -12.90 -0.97
N ASP A 134 8.75 -13.23 -1.60
CA ASP A 134 8.54 -14.47 -2.34
C ASP A 134 7.95 -14.22 -3.74
N PRO A 135 8.68 -14.54 -4.82
CA PRO A 135 8.20 -14.35 -6.18
C PRO A 135 6.96 -15.17 -6.55
N ALA A 136 6.76 -16.33 -5.92
CA ALA A 136 5.62 -17.19 -6.24
C ALA A 136 4.31 -16.58 -5.71
N SER A 137 4.31 -16.08 -4.48
CA SER A 137 3.17 -15.36 -3.92
C SER A 137 2.88 -14.06 -4.68
N LEU A 138 3.92 -13.30 -5.05
CA LEU A 138 3.76 -12.12 -5.90
C LEU A 138 3.11 -12.47 -7.25
N GLY A 139 3.55 -13.56 -7.90
CA GLY A 139 2.97 -14.01 -9.17
C GLY A 139 1.49 -14.36 -9.06
N ARG A 140 1.09 -15.09 -8.00
CA ARG A 140 -0.30 -15.41 -7.71
C ARG A 140 -1.12 -14.14 -7.46
N ASP A 141 -0.65 -13.24 -6.62
CA ASP A 141 -1.37 -12.01 -6.23
C ASP A 141 -1.44 -11.01 -7.40
N THR A 142 -0.43 -10.98 -8.27
CA THR A 142 -0.48 -10.26 -9.56
C THR A 142 -1.61 -10.79 -10.45
N GLY A 143 -1.82 -12.11 -10.49
CA GLY A 143 -2.95 -12.71 -11.22
C GLY A 143 -4.29 -12.19 -10.70
N ILE A 144 -4.47 -12.12 -9.38
CA ILE A 144 -5.68 -11.59 -8.74
C ILE A 144 -5.87 -10.10 -9.06
N LEU A 145 -4.81 -9.28 -8.92
CA LEU A 145 -4.87 -7.86 -9.22
C LEU A 145 -5.25 -7.61 -10.69
N ARG A 146 -4.75 -8.44 -11.64
CA ARG A 146 -5.14 -8.34 -13.05
C ARG A 146 -6.63 -8.65 -13.28
N GLU A 147 -7.18 -9.63 -12.59
CA GLU A 147 -8.62 -9.93 -12.63
C GLU A 147 -9.45 -8.73 -12.14
N LEU A 148 -8.94 -7.99 -11.14
CA LEU A 148 -9.54 -6.78 -10.58
C LEU A 148 -9.29 -5.51 -11.43
N GLY A 149 -8.55 -5.61 -12.54
CA GLY A 149 -8.33 -4.51 -13.48
C GLY A 149 -7.08 -3.68 -13.19
N TRP A 150 -6.06 -4.27 -12.56
CA TRP A 150 -4.77 -3.66 -12.33
C TRP A 150 -3.72 -4.24 -13.28
N ASP A 151 -2.86 -3.38 -13.84
CA ASP A 151 -1.69 -3.80 -14.61
C ASP A 151 -0.42 -3.54 -13.80
N MET A 152 0.50 -4.51 -13.78
CA MET A 152 1.86 -4.31 -13.25
C MET A 152 2.63 -3.46 -14.27
N VAL A 153 2.91 -2.20 -13.93
CA VAL A 153 3.59 -1.26 -14.82
C VAL A 153 5.09 -1.18 -14.60
N GLN A 154 5.56 -1.55 -13.40
CA GLN A 154 6.98 -1.61 -13.07
C GLN A 154 7.26 -2.78 -12.12
N LEU A 155 8.45 -3.37 -12.28
CA LEU A 155 8.98 -4.40 -11.37
C LEU A 155 10.47 -4.17 -11.15
N ARG A 156 10.92 -4.25 -9.89
CA ARG A 156 12.32 -4.27 -9.48
C ARG A 156 12.56 -5.46 -8.58
N ALA A 157 13.70 -6.11 -8.75
CA ALA A 157 14.12 -7.24 -7.92
C ALA A 157 15.47 -6.92 -7.27
N PHE A 158 15.66 -7.39 -6.05
CA PHE A 158 16.85 -7.16 -5.24
C PHE A 158 17.36 -8.47 -4.68
N ASP A 159 18.62 -8.80 -4.94
CA ASP A 159 19.33 -9.88 -4.28
C ASP A 159 19.87 -9.38 -2.93
N MET A 160 19.00 -9.41 -1.91
CA MET A 160 19.34 -8.99 -0.55
C MET A 160 19.86 -10.13 0.32
N TYR A 161 19.70 -11.36 -0.11
CA TYR A 161 20.09 -12.57 0.61
C TYR A 161 20.97 -13.46 -0.26
N PRO A 162 22.24 -13.06 -0.52
CA PRO A 162 23.15 -13.81 -1.38
C PRO A 162 23.26 -15.28 -0.95
N ASN A 163 23.35 -16.20 -1.90
CA ASN A 163 23.39 -17.63 -1.70
C ASN A 163 22.09 -18.26 -1.14
N THR A 164 20.98 -17.56 -1.22
CA THR A 164 19.65 -18.10 -0.96
C THR A 164 18.77 -17.95 -2.21
N TYR A 165 17.59 -18.58 -2.22
CA TYR A 165 16.60 -18.42 -3.28
C TYR A 165 15.65 -17.22 -3.03
N HIS A 166 15.91 -16.44 -1.97
CA HIS A 166 15.09 -15.30 -1.62
C HIS A 166 15.44 -14.09 -2.49
N VAL A 167 14.44 -13.55 -3.14
CA VAL A 167 14.52 -12.33 -3.95
C VAL A 167 13.46 -11.36 -3.46
N GLU A 168 13.90 -10.21 -2.97
CA GLU A 168 12.98 -9.12 -2.65
C GLU A 168 12.53 -8.45 -3.95
N SER A 169 11.25 -8.23 -4.09
CA SER A 169 10.66 -7.65 -5.28
C SER A 169 9.78 -6.46 -4.92
N VAL A 170 9.81 -5.42 -5.74
CA VAL A 170 8.94 -4.25 -5.63
C VAL A 170 8.20 -4.08 -6.94
N ALA A 171 6.89 -4.20 -6.91
CA ALA A 171 6.02 -4.11 -8.07
C ALA A 171 5.04 -2.94 -7.93
N LEU A 172 4.95 -2.09 -8.96
CA LEU A 172 3.97 -1.03 -9.05
C LEU A 172 2.81 -1.46 -9.94
N PHE A 173 1.60 -1.27 -9.44
CA PHE A 173 0.36 -1.50 -10.17
C PHE A 173 -0.42 -0.20 -10.33
N GLU A 174 -0.96 -0.01 -11.52
CA GLU A 174 -1.88 1.08 -11.87
C GLU A 174 -3.14 0.52 -12.52
N ARG A 175 -4.22 1.28 -12.55
CA ARG A 175 -5.46 0.85 -13.21
C ARG A 175 -5.20 0.59 -14.69
N ALA A 176 -5.61 -0.57 -15.16
CA ALA A 176 -5.57 -0.89 -16.57
C ALA A 176 -6.39 0.14 -17.38
N PRO A 177 -5.89 0.65 -18.51
CA PRO A 177 -6.67 1.54 -19.34
C PRO A 177 -7.97 0.88 -19.76
N ALA A 178 -9.09 1.60 -19.70
CA ALA A 178 -10.40 1.08 -20.07
C ALA A 178 -10.33 0.48 -21.49
N LYS A 179 -10.62 -0.83 -21.62
CA LYS A 179 -10.65 -1.48 -22.92
C LYS A 179 -11.63 -0.74 -23.82
N PRO A 180 -11.24 -0.32 -25.04
CA PRO A 180 -12.14 0.34 -25.95
C PRO A 180 -13.36 -0.57 -26.20
N ARG A 181 -14.56 -0.06 -25.97
CA ARG A 181 -15.80 -0.81 -26.26
C ARG A 181 -15.75 -1.24 -27.73
N PRO A 182 -15.98 -2.52 -28.05
CA PRO A 182 -16.03 -2.99 -29.43
C PRO A 182 -17.07 -2.14 -30.19
N ARG A 183 -16.63 -1.48 -31.26
CA ARG A 183 -17.54 -0.73 -32.13
C ARG A 183 -18.63 -1.71 -32.59
N ARG A 184 -19.89 -1.47 -32.20
CA ARG A 184 -21.02 -2.19 -32.75
C ARG A 184 -20.93 -2.06 -34.28
N ARG A 185 -20.68 -3.18 -34.98
CA ARG A 185 -20.80 -3.22 -36.43
C ARG A 185 -22.24 -2.80 -36.76
N ARG A 186 -22.40 -1.67 -37.41
CA ARG A 186 -23.68 -1.35 -38.07
C ARG A 186 -23.87 -2.40 -39.15
N THR A 187 -24.73 -3.33 -38.93
CA THR A 187 -25.30 -4.15 -40.00
C THR A 187 -26.14 -3.23 -40.90
N LYS A 188 -25.70 -3.17 -42.15
CA LYS A 188 -26.51 -2.53 -43.24
C LYS A 188 -27.69 -3.43 -43.55
#